data_de5a941d29aafd91779016da8638fcec
#
_entry.id   de5a941d29aafd91779016da8638fcec
#
_cell.length_a   1.000
_cell.length_b   1.000
_cell.length_c   1.000
_cell.angle_alpha   90.00
_cell.angle_beta   90.00
_cell.angle_gamma   90.00
#
_symmetry.space_group_name_H-M   'P 1'
#
loop_
_entity.id
_entity.type
_entity.pdbx_description
1 polymer ?
#
loop_
_entity_poly.entity_id
_entity_poly.type
_entity_poly.pdbx_seq_one_letter_code
_entity_poly.pdbx_strand_id
1 'polypeptide(L)'
;YWVAVWLTDRDCPSWLSIIFTIPLLAAVLATGSRTPLMAMALTSFWMVALAGRRALYLVAAVIITVIAGIVLMPEILLQRGLSFRPELWSDAIRQASDHFWIGHGYGAEFGFDIAELGFTLTDPHNVQLAVLLELGIVGLALWLLMYLLAFFRCLSKQHHASLQLASALVVYGLAAGLTEGSNFLSRPNENWFLIWIPLSLITAISISLRQEAPRSRTLSRSQLNELLQTARIIEEDGHGVKVAELADGNYLKLFRRKRMVSSALWSPPSRRFADNAKQLQSLGVAAPLIDCFVRVPAAKLDGIIYRPLPGDTLRNRWRSLGDEEREEDIRQFGTFLGQLHQLGVYFRSLHLGNVLMQPNGRLALIDVADMTIAQHALSPWKRRRNLTHMLRYSEDSHWLTVQHISALASGYADRCGQPAARKLEQRLRTISHSAS
;
A
#
# COMPACT_ATOMS: atom_id res chain seq x y z
N TYR A 1 -11.80 -4.88 -12.65
CA TYR A 1 -12.50 -4.84 -11.35
C TYR A 1 -12.34 -6.16 -10.60
N TRP A 2 -12.87 -7.30 -11.09
CA TRP A 2 -12.87 -8.59 -10.38
C TRP A 2 -11.46 -9.10 -10.03
N VAL A 3 -10.51 -8.93 -10.92
CA VAL A 3 -9.12 -9.26 -10.66
C VAL A 3 -8.53 -8.40 -9.54
N ALA A 4 -8.85 -7.11 -9.52
CA ALA A 4 -8.38 -6.23 -8.47
C ALA A 4 -9.05 -6.54 -7.12
N VAL A 5 -10.35 -6.87 -7.11
CA VAL A 5 -11.04 -7.36 -5.91
C VAL A 5 -10.33 -8.61 -5.39
N TRP A 6 -10.05 -9.60 -6.24
CA TRP A 6 -9.33 -10.81 -5.85
C TRP A 6 -7.91 -10.53 -5.29
N LEU A 7 -7.22 -9.53 -5.83
CA LEU A 7 -5.89 -9.14 -5.33
C LEU A 7 -5.94 -8.45 -3.98
N THR A 8 -6.99 -7.71 -3.69
CA THR A 8 -7.11 -6.80 -2.55
C THR A 8 -8.01 -7.32 -1.45
N ASP A 9 -9.01 -8.12 -1.78
CA ASP A 9 -9.94 -8.74 -0.83
C ASP A 9 -9.50 -10.17 -0.52
N ARG A 10 -9.32 -10.46 0.78
CA ARG A 10 -8.89 -11.80 1.26
C ARG A 10 -10.01 -12.83 1.23
N ASP A 11 -11.25 -12.37 1.32
CA ASP A 11 -12.43 -13.22 1.45
C ASP A 11 -13.11 -13.47 0.10
N CYS A 12 -12.68 -12.76 -0.95
CA CYS A 12 -13.23 -12.97 -2.29
C CYS A 12 -12.76 -14.32 -2.87
N PRO A 13 -13.68 -15.23 -3.20
CA PRO A 13 -13.33 -16.52 -3.77
C PRO A 13 -12.74 -16.34 -5.18
N SER A 14 -11.59 -16.98 -5.43
CA SER A 14 -10.84 -16.86 -6.68
C SER A 14 -11.63 -17.30 -7.91
N TRP A 15 -12.55 -18.26 -7.77
CA TRP A 15 -13.38 -18.75 -8.88
C TRP A 15 -14.28 -17.65 -9.46
N LEU A 16 -14.76 -16.73 -8.63
CA LEU A 16 -15.60 -15.61 -9.09
C LEU A 16 -14.82 -14.71 -10.05
N SER A 17 -13.58 -14.38 -9.70
CA SER A 17 -12.70 -13.58 -10.57
C SER A 17 -12.38 -14.31 -11.89
N ILE A 18 -12.23 -15.63 -11.85
CA ILE A 18 -11.95 -16.45 -13.04
C ILE A 18 -13.16 -16.44 -14.00
N ILE A 19 -14.36 -16.69 -13.48
CA ILE A 19 -15.60 -16.71 -14.30
C ILE A 19 -15.82 -15.38 -15.04
N PHE A 20 -15.55 -14.25 -14.42
CA PHE A 20 -15.72 -12.95 -15.08
C PHE A 20 -14.54 -12.55 -15.95
N THR A 21 -13.33 -13.05 -15.68
CA THR A 21 -12.13 -12.64 -16.43
C THR A 21 -11.97 -13.43 -17.73
N ILE A 22 -12.28 -14.72 -17.75
CA ILE A 22 -12.12 -15.56 -18.95
C ILE A 22 -12.97 -15.06 -20.15
N PRO A 23 -14.27 -14.78 -20.02
CA PRO A 23 -15.06 -14.25 -21.12
C PRO A 23 -14.54 -12.90 -21.65
N LEU A 24 -14.04 -12.03 -20.75
CA LEU A 24 -13.47 -10.75 -21.15
C LEU A 24 -12.17 -10.92 -21.94
N LEU A 25 -11.31 -11.85 -21.54
CA LEU A 25 -10.09 -12.17 -22.28
C LEU A 25 -10.42 -12.77 -23.65
N ALA A 26 -11.41 -13.67 -23.72
CA ALA A 26 -11.90 -14.22 -24.98
C ALA A 26 -12.44 -13.13 -25.91
N ALA A 27 -13.22 -12.18 -25.38
CA ALA A 27 -13.72 -11.03 -26.13
C ALA A 27 -12.57 -10.17 -26.67
N VAL A 28 -11.54 -9.87 -25.83
CA VAL A 28 -10.35 -9.12 -26.27
C VAL A 28 -9.63 -9.85 -27.41
N LEU A 29 -9.45 -11.16 -27.31
CA LEU A 29 -8.85 -11.95 -28.41
C LEU A 29 -9.69 -11.90 -29.67
N ALA A 30 -11.02 -12.01 -29.54
CA ALA A 30 -11.95 -11.98 -30.67
C ALA A 30 -11.91 -10.64 -31.43
N THR A 31 -11.56 -9.51 -30.77
CA THR A 31 -11.39 -8.23 -31.45
C THR A 31 -10.17 -8.17 -32.37
N GLY A 32 -9.19 -9.06 -32.16
CA GLY A 32 -7.89 -9.04 -32.86
C GLY A 32 -7.04 -7.81 -32.57
N SER A 33 -7.42 -6.95 -31.61
CA SER A 33 -6.68 -5.77 -31.26
C SER A 33 -5.49 -6.09 -30.33
N ARG A 34 -4.31 -5.59 -30.67
CA ARG A 34 -3.08 -5.76 -29.87
C ARG A 34 -2.97 -4.75 -28.74
N THR A 35 -3.59 -3.59 -28.87
CA THR A 35 -3.58 -2.50 -27.88
C THR A 35 -4.07 -2.97 -26.51
N PRO A 36 -5.23 -3.64 -26.36
CA PRO A 36 -5.66 -4.14 -25.06
C PRO A 36 -4.70 -5.15 -24.44
N LEU A 37 -4.06 -6.02 -25.25
CA LEU A 37 -3.12 -7.02 -24.77
C LEU A 37 -1.84 -6.35 -24.21
N MET A 38 -1.31 -5.35 -24.92
CA MET A 38 -0.17 -4.55 -24.45
C MET A 38 -0.52 -3.78 -23.18
N ALA A 39 -1.68 -3.13 -23.15
CA ALA A 39 -2.13 -2.37 -21.99
C ALA A 39 -2.33 -3.28 -20.75
N MET A 40 -2.91 -4.48 -20.94
CA MET A 40 -3.03 -5.47 -19.87
C MET A 40 -1.66 -5.96 -19.36
N ALA A 41 -0.70 -6.18 -20.27
CA ALA A 41 0.66 -6.59 -19.88
C ALA A 41 1.32 -5.53 -19.00
N LEU A 42 1.35 -4.27 -19.44
CA LEU A 42 1.94 -3.16 -18.67
C LEU A 42 1.24 -2.95 -17.33
N THR A 43 -0.10 -3.04 -17.31
CA THR A 43 -0.88 -2.95 -16.07
C THR A 43 -0.56 -4.10 -15.12
N SER A 44 -0.37 -5.31 -15.63
CA SER A 44 -0.02 -6.48 -14.81
C SER A 44 1.36 -6.32 -14.17
N PHE A 45 2.36 -5.81 -14.91
CA PHE A 45 3.66 -5.48 -14.34
C PHE A 45 3.58 -4.40 -13.26
N TRP A 46 2.78 -3.35 -13.48
CA TRP A 46 2.51 -2.34 -12.47
C TRP A 46 1.91 -2.93 -11.19
N MET A 47 0.93 -3.82 -11.33
CA MET A 47 0.31 -4.50 -10.20
C MET A 47 1.26 -5.43 -9.46
N VAL A 48 2.27 -6.03 -10.10
CA VAL A 48 3.32 -6.79 -9.41
C VAL A 48 4.11 -5.89 -8.45
N ALA A 49 4.41 -4.67 -8.87
CA ALA A 49 5.12 -3.71 -8.02
C ALA A 49 4.31 -3.28 -6.79
N LEU A 50 2.98 -3.17 -6.90
CA LEU A 50 2.10 -2.71 -5.83
C LEU A 50 1.53 -3.84 -4.95
N ALA A 51 1.01 -4.90 -5.57
CA ALA A 51 0.27 -5.98 -4.90
C ALA A 51 1.14 -7.23 -4.64
N GLY A 52 2.40 -7.23 -5.07
CA GLY A 52 3.36 -8.28 -4.80
C GLY A 52 3.10 -9.58 -5.57
N ARG A 53 3.53 -10.72 -5.00
CA ARG A 53 3.60 -12.01 -5.72
C ARG A 53 2.26 -12.52 -6.29
N ARG A 54 1.11 -12.15 -5.69
CA ARG A 54 -0.19 -12.56 -6.24
C ARG A 54 -0.42 -12.00 -7.64
N ALA A 55 0.08 -10.80 -7.93
CA ALA A 55 -0.04 -10.20 -9.25
C ALA A 55 0.78 -10.92 -10.33
N LEU A 56 1.71 -11.81 -9.98
CA LEU A 56 2.39 -12.69 -10.95
C LEU A 56 1.43 -13.61 -11.69
N TYR A 57 0.32 -14.01 -11.05
CA TYR A 57 -0.73 -14.77 -11.73
C TYR A 57 -1.40 -13.98 -12.86
N LEU A 58 -1.47 -12.65 -12.75
CA LEU A 58 -1.95 -11.79 -13.83
C LEU A 58 -0.99 -11.77 -15.01
N VAL A 59 0.30 -11.65 -14.73
CA VAL A 59 1.33 -11.71 -15.77
C VAL A 59 1.27 -13.06 -16.47
N ALA A 60 1.15 -14.16 -15.72
CA ALA A 60 1.00 -15.50 -16.30
C ALA A 60 -0.28 -15.60 -17.15
N ALA A 61 -1.42 -15.08 -16.67
CA ALA A 61 -2.67 -15.08 -17.43
C ALA A 61 -2.54 -14.29 -18.74
N VAL A 62 -1.89 -13.13 -18.73
CA VAL A 62 -1.65 -12.33 -19.95
C VAL A 62 -0.75 -13.09 -20.92
N ILE A 63 0.35 -13.68 -20.42
CA ILE A 63 1.26 -14.49 -21.26
C ILE A 63 0.51 -15.66 -21.90
N ILE A 64 -0.28 -16.41 -21.13
CA ILE A 64 -1.10 -17.52 -21.65
C ILE A 64 -2.09 -17.02 -22.70
N THR A 65 -2.74 -15.87 -22.47
CA THR A 65 -3.67 -15.26 -23.40
C THR A 65 -3.00 -14.88 -24.72
N VAL A 66 -1.80 -14.29 -24.66
CA VAL A 66 -1.02 -13.94 -25.86
C VAL A 66 -0.59 -15.19 -26.62
N ILE A 67 -0.09 -16.21 -25.92
CA ILE A 67 0.29 -17.50 -26.56
C ILE A 67 -0.94 -18.15 -27.20
N ALA A 68 -2.06 -18.23 -26.50
CA ALA A 68 -3.31 -18.76 -27.03
C ALA A 68 -3.76 -17.99 -28.30
N GLY A 69 -3.67 -16.66 -28.27
CA GLY A 69 -3.98 -15.84 -29.44
C GLY A 69 -3.06 -16.12 -30.64
N ILE A 70 -1.75 -16.27 -30.40
CA ILE A 70 -0.79 -16.62 -31.48
C ILE A 70 -1.07 -18.00 -32.06
N VAL A 71 -1.44 -18.97 -31.20
CA VAL A 71 -1.71 -20.36 -31.65
C VAL A 71 -3.05 -20.49 -32.35
N LEU A 72 -4.09 -19.85 -31.79
CA LEU A 72 -5.47 -20.00 -32.29
C LEU A 72 -5.81 -19.05 -33.45
N MET A 73 -5.16 -17.89 -33.49
CA MET A 73 -5.44 -16.82 -34.47
C MET A 73 -4.14 -16.17 -34.98
N PRO A 74 -3.20 -16.95 -35.56
CA PRO A 74 -1.88 -16.42 -35.97
C PRO A 74 -2.01 -15.34 -37.02
N GLU A 75 -2.96 -15.48 -37.96
CA GLU A 75 -3.17 -14.49 -39.03
C GLU A 75 -3.56 -13.12 -38.51
N ILE A 76 -4.41 -13.05 -37.46
CA ILE A 76 -4.86 -11.79 -36.89
C ILE A 76 -3.72 -11.09 -36.11
N LEU A 77 -2.91 -11.85 -35.39
CA LEU A 77 -1.90 -11.27 -34.51
C LEU A 77 -0.53 -11.07 -35.18
N LEU A 78 -0.15 -11.89 -36.15
CA LEU A 78 1.18 -11.86 -36.74
C LEU A 78 1.23 -11.19 -38.12
N GLN A 79 0.16 -11.27 -38.94
CA GLN A 79 0.20 -10.76 -40.32
C GLN A 79 0.00 -9.24 -40.44
N ARG A 80 -0.56 -8.57 -39.46
CA ARG A 80 -0.86 -7.10 -39.51
C ARG A 80 0.35 -6.19 -39.29
N GLY A 81 1.59 -6.55 -39.52
CA GLY A 81 2.75 -5.68 -39.44
C GLY A 81 2.73 -4.64 -38.28
N LEU A 82 3.53 -3.59 -38.34
CA LEU A 82 3.51 -2.44 -37.38
C LEU A 82 2.43 -1.41 -37.72
N SER A 83 1.53 -1.67 -38.67
CA SER A 83 0.37 -0.82 -39.04
C SER A 83 0.77 0.60 -39.43
N PHE A 84 1.92 0.80 -40.09
CA PHE A 84 2.46 2.12 -40.52
C PHE A 84 2.63 3.13 -39.36
N ARG A 85 2.60 2.67 -38.10
CA ARG A 85 2.74 3.54 -36.94
C ARG A 85 4.11 4.24 -36.86
N PRO A 86 5.24 3.59 -37.16
CA PRO A 86 6.54 4.27 -37.17
C PRO A 86 6.58 5.46 -38.13
N GLU A 87 6.07 5.28 -39.35
CA GLU A 87 5.99 6.30 -40.39
C GLU A 87 5.06 7.43 -39.94
N LEU A 88 3.86 7.08 -39.49
CA LEU A 88 2.85 7.99 -38.97
C LEU A 88 3.40 8.82 -37.78
N TRP A 89 4.07 8.18 -36.83
CA TRP A 89 4.63 8.88 -35.67
C TRP A 89 5.83 9.77 -36.04
N SER A 90 6.66 9.34 -36.98
CA SER A 90 7.77 10.17 -37.46
C SER A 90 7.27 11.44 -38.17
N ASP A 91 6.19 11.33 -38.92
CA ASP A 91 5.57 12.49 -39.59
C ASP A 91 4.87 13.40 -38.56
N ALA A 92 4.16 12.83 -37.59
CA ALA A 92 3.55 13.58 -36.49
C ALA A 92 4.59 14.37 -35.67
N ILE A 93 5.75 13.77 -35.37
CA ILE A 93 6.86 14.48 -34.68
C ILE A 93 7.42 15.61 -35.55
N ARG A 94 7.56 15.38 -36.86
CA ARG A 94 8.01 16.39 -37.79
C ARG A 94 7.05 17.57 -37.80
N GLN A 95 5.74 17.35 -37.99
CA GLN A 95 4.73 18.41 -37.96
C GLN A 95 4.69 19.14 -36.60
N ALA A 96 4.86 18.43 -35.48
CA ALA A 96 4.94 19.04 -34.15
C ALA A 96 6.13 19.98 -33.98
N SER A 97 7.22 19.77 -34.73
CA SER A 97 8.41 20.64 -34.67
C SER A 97 8.17 22.06 -35.26
N ASP A 98 7.19 22.20 -36.14
CA ASP A 98 6.85 23.48 -36.75
C ASP A 98 6.24 24.47 -35.74
N HIS A 99 5.52 23.95 -34.74
CA HIS A 99 4.95 24.70 -33.63
C HIS A 99 5.34 24.08 -32.25
N PHE A 100 6.62 23.85 -32.04
CA PHE A 100 7.18 23.07 -30.95
C PHE A 100 6.68 23.46 -29.54
N TRP A 101 6.59 24.76 -29.23
CA TRP A 101 6.31 25.24 -27.89
C TRP A 101 4.85 25.09 -27.45
N ILE A 102 3.92 25.56 -28.30
CA ILE A 102 2.49 25.67 -27.96
C ILE A 102 1.58 24.83 -28.85
N GLY A 103 2.14 24.11 -29.83
CA GLY A 103 1.40 23.31 -30.79
C GLY A 103 0.64 24.14 -31.83
N HIS A 104 -0.16 23.47 -32.63
CA HIS A 104 -0.99 24.07 -33.68
C HIS A 104 -2.33 24.61 -33.16
N GLY A 105 -2.64 24.43 -31.90
CA GLY A 105 -3.92 24.77 -31.28
C GLY A 105 -4.85 23.55 -31.14
N TYR A 106 -5.71 23.59 -30.10
CA TYR A 106 -6.69 22.52 -29.84
C TYR A 106 -7.69 22.42 -31.01
N GLY A 107 -7.87 21.19 -31.50
CA GLY A 107 -8.78 20.86 -32.59
C GLY A 107 -8.21 21.23 -33.97
N ALA A 108 -6.92 21.47 -34.10
CA ALA A 108 -6.28 21.60 -35.39
C ALA A 108 -6.41 20.32 -36.22
N GLU A 109 -6.66 20.47 -37.52
CA GLU A 109 -6.75 19.33 -38.42
C GLU A 109 -5.34 18.94 -38.90
N PHE A 110 -5.04 17.64 -38.84
CA PHE A 110 -3.77 17.09 -39.31
C PHE A 110 -3.99 16.12 -40.44
N GLY A 111 -3.04 16.06 -41.35
CA GLY A 111 -2.96 15.08 -42.41
C GLY A 111 -1.62 14.36 -42.39
N PHE A 112 -1.63 13.05 -42.42
CA PHE A 112 -0.44 12.19 -42.42
C PHE A 112 -0.46 11.38 -43.73
N ASP A 113 0.41 11.75 -44.65
CA ASP A 113 0.50 11.08 -45.94
C ASP A 113 1.50 9.93 -45.86
N ILE A 114 0.98 8.72 -45.94
CA ILE A 114 1.79 7.51 -46.01
C ILE A 114 1.73 6.97 -47.44
N ALA A 115 2.88 7.02 -48.12
CA ALA A 115 2.96 6.70 -49.55
C ALA A 115 2.35 5.31 -49.91
N GLU A 116 2.36 4.37 -48.99
CA GLU A 116 1.91 3.01 -49.24
C GLU A 116 0.38 2.84 -49.07
N LEU A 117 -0.31 3.81 -48.44
CA LEU A 117 -1.75 3.70 -48.17
C LEU A 117 -2.62 4.31 -49.27
N GLY A 118 -2.10 5.27 -50.04
CA GLY A 118 -2.83 5.98 -51.08
C GLY A 118 -3.95 6.89 -50.56
N PHE A 119 -4.04 7.14 -49.26
CA PHE A 119 -4.94 8.10 -48.62
C PHE A 119 -4.28 8.72 -47.35
N THR A 120 -4.74 9.90 -47.01
CA THR A 120 -4.24 10.66 -45.86
C THR A 120 -4.94 10.19 -44.56
N LEU A 121 -4.16 9.84 -43.55
CA LEU A 121 -4.66 9.61 -42.18
C LEU A 121 -4.79 10.94 -41.44
N THR A 122 -5.81 11.05 -40.59
CA THR A 122 -6.06 12.27 -39.79
C THR A 122 -5.82 12.08 -38.29
N ASP A 123 -5.50 10.86 -37.88
CA ASP A 123 -5.31 10.49 -36.47
C ASP A 123 -3.92 9.89 -36.28
N PRO A 124 -3.08 10.42 -35.36
CA PRO A 124 -1.77 9.87 -35.08
C PRO A 124 -1.83 8.52 -34.35
N HIS A 125 -3.00 8.02 -33.96
CA HIS A 125 -3.18 6.82 -33.15
C HIS A 125 -2.28 6.75 -31.92
N ASN A 126 -2.06 7.91 -31.29
CA ASN A 126 -1.26 8.08 -30.10
C ASN A 126 -1.66 9.38 -29.39
N VAL A 127 -2.31 9.24 -28.23
CA VAL A 127 -2.81 10.40 -27.47
C VAL A 127 -1.69 11.36 -27.10
N GLN A 128 -0.50 10.88 -26.77
CA GLN A 128 0.63 11.72 -26.38
C GLN A 128 1.15 12.56 -27.55
N LEU A 129 1.16 11.97 -28.74
CA LEU A 129 1.50 12.72 -29.98
C LEU A 129 0.41 13.71 -30.34
N ALA A 130 -0.86 13.38 -30.16
CA ALA A 130 -1.96 14.32 -30.34
C ALA A 130 -1.83 15.53 -29.41
N VAL A 131 -1.52 15.29 -28.13
CA VAL A 131 -1.24 16.38 -27.18
C VAL A 131 -0.04 17.23 -27.62
N LEU A 132 1.03 16.61 -28.11
CA LEU A 132 2.21 17.32 -28.61
C LEU A 132 1.88 18.17 -29.86
N LEU A 133 1.12 17.62 -30.80
CA LEU A 133 0.71 18.35 -32.05
C LEU A 133 -0.19 19.53 -31.71
N GLU A 134 -1.20 19.34 -30.88
CA GLU A 134 -2.20 20.38 -30.60
C GLU A 134 -1.69 21.42 -29.57
N LEU A 135 -0.98 21.00 -28.53
CA LEU A 135 -0.60 21.85 -27.39
C LEU A 135 0.90 22.03 -27.19
N GLY A 136 1.72 21.49 -28.09
CA GLY A 136 3.17 21.58 -28.05
C GLY A 136 3.81 20.90 -26.82
N ILE A 137 5.10 21.19 -26.64
CA ILE A 137 5.87 20.60 -25.54
C ILE A 137 5.38 21.10 -24.17
N VAL A 138 4.84 22.31 -24.08
CA VAL A 138 4.27 22.83 -22.83
C VAL A 138 3.03 22.04 -22.45
N GLY A 139 2.13 21.79 -23.39
CA GLY A 139 0.95 20.97 -23.14
C GLY A 139 1.30 19.52 -22.80
N LEU A 140 2.25 18.92 -23.52
CA LEU A 140 2.74 17.58 -23.22
C LEU A 140 3.39 17.49 -21.83
N ALA A 141 4.17 18.50 -21.44
CA ALA A 141 4.77 18.53 -20.10
C ALA A 141 3.71 18.58 -18.98
N LEU A 142 2.66 19.40 -19.14
CA LEU A 142 1.55 19.48 -18.19
C LEU A 142 0.75 18.17 -18.16
N TRP A 143 0.54 17.56 -19.32
CA TRP A 143 -0.11 16.26 -19.48
C TRP A 143 0.64 15.16 -18.73
N LEU A 144 1.95 15.05 -18.94
CA LEU A 144 2.80 14.08 -18.25
C LEU A 144 2.90 14.38 -16.74
N LEU A 145 2.93 15.66 -16.35
CA LEU A 145 2.93 16.05 -14.94
C LEU A 145 1.65 15.59 -14.22
N MET A 146 0.49 15.67 -14.88
CA MET A 146 -0.78 15.16 -14.33
C MET A 146 -0.69 13.68 -14.00
N TYR A 147 -0.16 12.84 -14.89
CA TYR A 147 0.07 11.43 -14.64
C TYR A 147 1.12 11.17 -13.56
N LEU A 148 2.21 11.92 -13.58
CA LEU A 148 3.26 11.83 -12.58
C LEU A 148 2.72 12.10 -11.17
N LEU A 149 1.90 13.14 -11.00
CA LEU A 149 1.24 13.46 -9.73
C LEU A 149 0.28 12.35 -9.29
N ALA A 150 -0.49 11.78 -10.23
CA ALA A 150 -1.38 10.65 -9.96
C ALA A 150 -0.59 9.43 -9.49
N PHE A 151 0.48 9.04 -10.17
CA PHE A 151 1.34 7.92 -9.78
C PHE A 151 2.05 8.16 -8.46
N PHE A 152 2.58 9.35 -8.24
CA PHE A 152 3.18 9.73 -6.97
C PHE A 152 2.19 9.56 -5.81
N ARG A 153 0.94 9.96 -6.02
CA ARG A 153 -0.13 9.80 -5.03
C ARG A 153 -0.40 8.33 -4.74
N CYS A 154 -0.47 7.49 -5.75
CA CYS A 154 -0.69 6.04 -5.60
C CYS A 154 0.47 5.36 -4.87
N LEU A 155 1.72 5.67 -5.22
CA LEU A 155 2.90 5.10 -4.58
C LEU A 155 3.03 5.53 -3.11
N SER A 156 2.67 6.78 -2.78
CA SER A 156 2.72 7.28 -1.39
C SER A 156 1.66 6.63 -0.48
N LYS A 157 0.63 6.01 -1.06
CA LYS A 157 -0.49 5.35 -0.39
C LYS A 157 -0.73 3.92 -0.90
N GLN A 158 0.33 3.24 -1.28
CA GLN A 158 0.30 1.90 -1.92
C GLN A 158 -0.46 0.81 -1.16
N HIS A 159 -0.75 1.01 0.14
CA HIS A 159 -1.50 0.04 0.95
C HIS A 159 -3.02 0.13 0.79
N HIS A 160 -3.53 1.18 0.13
CA HIS A 160 -4.97 1.34 -0.10
C HIS A 160 -5.40 0.63 -1.39
N ALA A 161 -6.18 -0.44 -1.24
CA ALA A 161 -6.69 -1.26 -2.34
C ALA A 161 -7.37 -0.44 -3.44
N SER A 162 -8.20 0.53 -3.04
CA SER A 162 -8.91 1.41 -4.00
C SER A 162 -7.95 2.24 -4.86
N LEU A 163 -6.84 2.73 -4.28
CA LEU A 163 -5.83 3.46 -5.05
C LEU A 163 -5.00 2.54 -5.95
N GLN A 164 -4.72 1.31 -5.51
CA GLN A 164 -4.08 0.30 -6.37
C GLN A 164 -4.93 0.03 -7.61
N LEU A 165 -6.25 -0.18 -7.41
CA LEU A 165 -7.19 -0.39 -8.50
C LEU A 165 -7.27 0.82 -9.45
N ALA A 166 -7.45 2.03 -8.90
CA ALA A 166 -7.52 3.24 -9.70
C ALA A 166 -6.22 3.49 -10.49
N SER A 167 -5.04 3.20 -9.89
CA SER A 167 -3.75 3.28 -10.58
C SER A 167 -3.62 2.26 -11.72
N ALA A 168 -4.16 1.06 -11.55
CA ALA A 168 -4.18 0.05 -12.62
C ALA A 168 -4.99 0.54 -13.83
N LEU A 169 -6.14 1.19 -13.60
CA LEU A 169 -6.94 1.79 -14.67
C LEU A 169 -6.18 2.93 -15.37
N VAL A 170 -5.46 3.76 -14.62
CA VAL A 170 -4.64 4.85 -15.21
C VAL A 170 -3.49 4.29 -16.04
N VAL A 171 -2.80 3.24 -15.56
CA VAL A 171 -1.74 2.59 -16.35
C VAL A 171 -2.30 1.96 -17.61
N TYR A 172 -3.47 1.31 -17.51
CA TYR A 172 -4.12 0.72 -18.66
C TYR A 172 -4.46 1.78 -19.71
N GLY A 173 -5.10 2.89 -19.31
CA GLY A 173 -5.47 3.98 -20.21
C GLY A 173 -4.26 4.67 -20.83
N LEU A 174 -3.20 4.93 -20.03
CA LEU A 174 -1.95 5.51 -20.53
C LEU A 174 -1.29 4.58 -21.56
N ALA A 175 -1.23 3.28 -21.28
CA ALA A 175 -0.66 2.28 -22.18
C ALA A 175 -1.47 2.13 -23.48
N ALA A 176 -2.81 2.08 -23.38
CA ALA A 176 -3.68 2.05 -24.55
C ALA A 176 -3.50 3.30 -25.41
N GLY A 177 -3.42 4.47 -24.80
CA GLY A 177 -3.21 5.76 -25.46
C GLY A 177 -1.84 5.91 -26.16
N LEU A 178 -0.90 4.99 -25.93
CA LEU A 178 0.37 4.95 -26.72
C LEU A 178 0.16 4.45 -28.15
N THR A 179 -0.92 3.73 -28.40
CA THR A 179 -1.15 3.10 -29.71
C THR A 179 -2.54 3.34 -30.28
N GLU A 180 -3.39 4.08 -29.58
CA GLU A 180 -4.77 4.40 -29.98
C GLU A 180 -5.18 5.78 -29.47
N GLY A 181 -6.07 6.43 -30.22
CA GLY A 181 -6.75 7.67 -29.86
C GLY A 181 -5.96 8.94 -30.14
N SER A 182 -6.74 10.02 -30.27
CA SER A 182 -6.25 11.40 -30.46
C SER A 182 -7.06 12.39 -29.63
N ASN A 183 -8.34 12.18 -29.47
CA ASN A 183 -9.29 13.11 -28.86
C ASN A 183 -9.20 13.15 -27.34
N PHE A 184 -8.14 13.71 -26.79
CA PHE A 184 -7.88 13.73 -25.34
C PHE A 184 -8.77 14.71 -24.55
N LEU A 185 -9.29 15.79 -25.17
CA LEU A 185 -10.16 16.80 -24.55
C LEU A 185 -11.57 16.86 -25.15
N SER A 186 -11.99 15.86 -25.92
CA SER A 186 -13.30 15.84 -26.56
C SER A 186 -14.47 15.74 -25.58
N ARG A 187 -15.70 15.86 -26.09
CA ARG A 187 -16.93 15.50 -25.37
C ARG A 187 -16.84 14.06 -24.84
N PRO A 188 -17.62 13.69 -23.81
CA PRO A 188 -17.59 12.31 -23.28
C PRO A 188 -17.72 11.25 -24.38
N ASN A 189 -16.70 10.43 -24.50
CA ASN A 189 -16.57 9.32 -25.44
C ASN A 189 -15.76 8.18 -24.77
N GLU A 190 -15.31 7.21 -25.57
CA GLU A 190 -14.52 6.08 -25.09
C GLU A 190 -13.21 6.50 -24.39
N ASN A 191 -12.57 7.60 -24.80
CA ASN A 191 -11.35 8.11 -24.18
C ASN A 191 -11.56 8.58 -22.74
N TRP A 192 -12.79 8.94 -22.36
CA TRP A 192 -13.11 9.29 -20.98
C TRP A 192 -12.95 8.10 -20.03
N PHE A 193 -13.25 6.88 -20.47
CA PHE A 193 -13.03 5.66 -19.69
C PHE A 193 -11.54 5.34 -19.51
N LEU A 194 -10.71 5.73 -20.47
CA LEU A 194 -9.27 5.47 -20.46
C LEU A 194 -8.47 6.55 -19.73
N ILE A 195 -8.92 7.79 -19.76
CA ILE A 195 -8.16 8.96 -19.29
C ILE A 195 -8.82 9.61 -18.08
N TRP A 196 -9.97 10.26 -18.28
CA TRP A 196 -10.53 11.19 -17.30
C TRP A 196 -11.19 10.51 -16.11
N ILE A 197 -11.91 9.42 -16.32
CA ILE A 197 -12.55 8.67 -15.24
C ILE A 197 -11.50 8.04 -14.32
N PRO A 198 -10.45 7.33 -14.80
CA PRO A 198 -9.39 6.82 -13.94
C PRO A 198 -8.66 7.89 -13.13
N LEU A 199 -8.33 9.02 -13.74
CA LEU A 199 -7.68 10.15 -13.04
C LEU A 199 -8.60 10.78 -11.99
N SER A 200 -9.89 10.93 -12.33
CA SER A 200 -10.91 11.43 -11.39
C SER A 200 -11.11 10.50 -10.20
N LEU A 201 -11.07 9.18 -10.41
CA LEU A 201 -11.13 8.19 -9.34
C LEU A 201 -9.97 8.32 -8.37
N ILE A 202 -8.72 8.47 -8.86
CA ILE A 202 -7.56 8.72 -7.99
C ILE A 202 -7.77 10.00 -7.15
N THR A 203 -8.29 11.04 -7.79
CA THR A 203 -8.55 12.33 -7.12
C THR A 203 -9.63 12.18 -6.06
N ALA A 204 -10.77 11.58 -6.40
CA ALA A 204 -11.90 11.36 -5.47
C ALA A 204 -11.49 10.49 -4.27
N ILE A 205 -10.83 9.36 -4.51
CA ILE A 205 -10.31 8.49 -3.44
C ILE A 205 -9.29 9.24 -2.59
N SER A 206 -8.41 10.05 -3.20
CA SER A 206 -7.42 10.83 -2.46
C SER A 206 -8.05 11.89 -1.56
N ILE A 207 -9.15 12.52 -1.98
CA ILE A 207 -9.93 13.47 -1.19
C ILE A 207 -10.61 12.74 -0.03
N SER A 208 -11.30 11.63 -0.28
CA SER A 208 -11.94 10.81 0.75
C SER A 208 -10.94 10.38 1.83
N LEU A 209 -9.79 9.82 1.43
CA LEU A 209 -8.72 9.44 2.36
C LEU A 209 -8.14 10.64 3.14
N ARG A 210 -8.22 11.84 2.59
CA ARG A 210 -7.79 13.06 3.27
C ARG A 210 -8.81 13.52 4.30
N GLN A 211 -10.11 13.39 4.00
CA GLN A 211 -11.19 13.71 4.93
C GLN A 211 -11.25 12.74 6.12
N GLU A 212 -10.94 11.47 5.88
CA GLU A 212 -10.81 10.45 6.92
C GLU A 212 -9.53 10.57 7.76
N ALA A 213 -8.57 11.37 7.34
CA ALA A 213 -7.32 11.55 8.08
C ALA A 213 -7.58 12.34 9.37
N PRO A 214 -6.94 11.98 10.50
CA PRO A 214 -7.04 12.75 11.73
C PRO A 214 -6.67 14.21 11.49
N ARG A 215 -7.30 15.10 12.24
CA ARG A 215 -7.02 16.54 12.20
C ARG A 215 -5.52 16.80 12.41
N SER A 216 -5.02 17.93 11.95
CA SER A 216 -3.63 18.33 12.16
C SER A 216 -3.57 19.70 12.83
N ARG A 217 -2.86 19.80 13.96
CA ARG A 217 -2.64 21.04 14.71
C ARG A 217 -1.18 21.42 14.63
N THR A 218 -0.90 22.66 14.25
CA THR A 218 0.45 23.22 14.36
C THR A 218 0.52 24.00 15.66
N LEU A 219 1.49 23.66 16.50
CA LEU A 219 1.74 24.32 17.78
C LEU A 219 3.03 25.13 17.71
N SER A 220 3.03 26.29 18.35
CA SER A 220 4.27 26.99 18.69
C SER A 220 4.98 26.26 19.83
N ARG A 221 6.25 26.63 20.09
CA ARG A 221 7.00 26.07 21.21
C ARG A 221 6.37 26.45 22.57
N SER A 222 5.83 27.67 22.69
CA SER A 222 5.12 28.13 23.89
C SER A 222 3.85 27.32 24.14
N GLN A 223 3.03 27.11 23.11
CA GLN A 223 1.82 26.28 23.21
C GLN A 223 2.13 24.81 23.57
N LEU A 224 3.20 24.25 23.05
CA LEU A 224 3.64 22.90 23.48
C LEU A 224 4.02 22.89 24.95
N ASN A 225 4.80 23.87 25.40
CA ASN A 225 5.22 23.97 26.81
C ASN A 225 4.02 24.14 27.75
N GLU A 226 3.07 24.98 27.39
CA GLU A 226 1.82 25.18 28.14
C GLU A 226 1.04 23.87 28.26
N LEU A 227 0.90 23.14 27.14
CA LEU A 227 0.24 21.83 27.11
C LEU A 227 0.93 20.81 28.02
N LEU A 228 2.27 20.83 28.07
CA LEU A 228 3.07 19.91 28.89
C LEU A 228 3.10 20.30 30.37
N GLN A 229 2.88 21.57 30.73
CA GLN A 229 2.82 22.02 32.15
C GLN A 229 1.67 21.36 32.91
N THR A 230 0.54 21.10 32.23
CA THR A 230 -0.65 20.48 32.85
C THR A 230 -0.70 18.98 32.62
N ALA A 231 0.26 18.41 31.88
CA ALA A 231 0.30 17.01 31.51
C ALA A 231 1.12 16.17 32.50
N ARG A 232 0.71 14.91 32.69
CA ARG A 232 1.52 13.92 33.40
C ARG A 232 2.51 13.26 32.44
N ILE A 233 3.80 13.45 32.72
CA ILE A 233 4.86 12.83 31.88
C ILE A 233 4.86 11.32 32.13
N ILE A 234 4.71 10.53 31.08
CA ILE A 234 4.71 9.06 31.09
C ILE A 234 6.07 8.52 30.67
N GLU A 235 6.66 9.09 29.62
CA GLU A 235 7.97 8.67 29.12
C GLU A 235 8.78 9.89 28.70
N GLU A 236 10.03 9.93 29.13
CA GLU A 236 11.02 10.96 28.80
C GLU A 236 12.37 10.31 28.47
N ASP A 237 13.16 10.92 27.60
CA ASP A 237 14.55 10.54 27.35
C ASP A 237 15.50 11.75 27.49
N GLY A 238 16.81 11.52 27.38
CA GLY A 238 17.83 12.58 27.46
C GLY A 238 17.66 13.77 26.51
N HIS A 239 16.61 13.75 25.71
CA HIS A 239 16.26 14.79 24.76
C HIS A 239 14.88 15.41 25.04
N GLY A 240 14.13 14.98 26.04
CA GLY A 240 12.86 15.51 26.53
C GLY A 240 11.68 14.54 26.37
N VAL A 241 10.50 15.07 26.60
CA VAL A 241 9.24 14.29 26.65
C VAL A 241 8.98 13.52 25.38
N LYS A 242 8.69 12.22 25.51
CA LYS A 242 8.22 11.33 24.45
C LYS A 242 6.74 11.05 24.51
N VAL A 243 6.20 10.76 25.71
CA VAL A 243 4.81 10.46 25.93
C VAL A 243 4.33 11.22 27.17
N ALA A 244 3.23 11.93 27.04
CA ALA A 244 2.57 12.63 28.12
C ALA A 244 1.07 12.37 28.10
N GLU A 245 0.46 12.21 29.24
CA GLU A 245 -0.98 12.18 29.45
C GLU A 245 -1.48 13.60 29.65
N LEU A 246 -2.37 14.04 28.79
CA LEU A 246 -2.94 15.37 28.81
C LEU A 246 -4.09 15.47 29.85
N ALA A 247 -4.46 16.66 30.20
CA ALA A 247 -5.52 16.93 31.19
C ALA A 247 -6.90 16.35 30.79
N ASP A 248 -7.13 16.12 29.50
CA ASP A 248 -8.34 15.49 28.96
C ASP A 248 -8.29 13.96 28.93
N GLY A 249 -7.21 13.33 29.47
CA GLY A 249 -6.99 11.90 29.47
C GLY A 249 -6.46 11.32 28.15
N ASN A 250 -6.26 12.13 27.13
CA ASN A 250 -5.61 11.71 25.90
C ASN A 250 -4.09 11.66 26.07
N TYR A 251 -3.43 10.89 25.26
CA TYR A 251 -1.95 10.79 25.25
C TYR A 251 -1.37 11.57 24.09
N LEU A 252 -0.37 12.40 24.39
CA LEU A 252 0.49 13.05 23.40
C LEU A 252 1.78 12.24 23.26
N LYS A 253 2.05 11.70 22.05
CA LYS A 253 3.33 11.07 21.73
C LYS A 253 4.08 11.90 20.71
N LEU A 254 5.32 12.29 21.08
CA LEU A 254 6.21 13.14 20.29
C LEU A 254 7.29 12.31 19.61
N PHE A 255 7.55 12.65 18.35
CA PHE A 255 8.59 12.03 17.51
C PHE A 255 9.54 13.10 17.00
N ARG A 256 10.83 12.84 17.08
CA ARG A 256 11.86 13.74 16.56
C ARG A 256 12.17 13.44 15.11
N ARG A 257 12.33 14.48 14.31
CA ARG A 257 12.81 14.34 12.95
C ARG A 257 14.32 14.05 12.96
N LYS A 258 14.69 12.80 12.69
CA LYS A 258 16.08 12.41 12.47
C LYS A 258 16.43 12.64 11.01
N ARG A 259 17.44 13.49 10.71
CA ARG A 259 18.09 13.77 9.39
C ARG A 259 17.19 14.04 8.19
N MET A 260 17.62 15.01 7.35
CA MET A 260 16.89 15.48 6.16
C MET A 260 16.88 14.50 4.97
N VAL A 261 17.61 13.37 5.03
CA VAL A 261 17.73 12.39 3.94
C VAL A 261 17.48 10.99 4.48
N SER A 262 16.24 10.68 4.78
CA SER A 262 15.85 9.33 5.16
C SER A 262 14.41 9.04 4.70
N SER A 263 14.01 7.78 4.63
CA SER A 263 12.63 7.34 4.37
C SER A 263 11.58 8.01 5.28
N ALA A 264 12.02 8.64 6.38
CA ALA A 264 11.18 9.43 7.28
C ALA A 264 10.62 10.73 6.64
N LEU A 265 11.17 11.21 5.53
CA LEU A 265 10.59 12.32 4.75
C LEU A 265 9.28 11.90 4.08
N TRP A 266 9.21 10.66 3.61
CA TRP A 266 8.08 10.11 2.88
C TRP A 266 7.02 9.50 3.80
N SER A 267 7.42 9.03 4.99
CA SER A 267 6.53 8.43 5.99
C SER A 267 7.02 8.72 7.41
N PRO A 268 6.65 9.88 8.00
CA PRO A 268 7.00 10.24 9.36
C PRO A 268 6.53 9.19 10.39
N PRO A 269 7.23 8.97 11.51
CA PRO A 269 6.83 8.01 12.53
C PRO A 269 5.41 8.23 13.08
N SER A 270 5.00 9.50 13.26
CA SER A 270 3.64 9.87 13.66
C SER A 270 2.58 9.36 12.67
N ARG A 271 2.84 9.49 11.37
CA ARG A 271 1.94 8.99 10.33
C ARG A 271 1.92 7.48 10.30
N ARG A 272 3.10 6.81 10.38
CA ARG A 272 3.16 5.34 10.46
C ARG A 272 2.39 4.80 11.66
N PHE A 273 2.49 5.46 12.81
CA PHE A 273 1.72 5.09 14.00
C PHE A 273 0.20 5.15 13.71
N ALA A 274 -0.28 6.25 13.14
CA ALA A 274 -1.69 6.42 12.82
C ALA A 274 -2.19 5.43 11.75
N ASP A 275 -1.45 5.28 10.66
CA ASP A 275 -1.78 4.36 9.57
C ASP A 275 -1.82 2.90 10.07
N ASN A 276 -0.83 2.48 10.89
CA ASN A 276 -0.78 1.15 11.49
C ASN A 276 -1.91 0.93 12.50
N ALA A 277 -2.22 1.90 13.35
CA ALA A 277 -3.32 1.81 14.30
C ALA A 277 -4.67 1.62 13.56
N LYS A 278 -4.95 2.43 12.54
CA LYS A 278 -6.15 2.30 11.70
C LYS A 278 -6.22 0.94 11.01
N GLN A 279 -5.09 0.44 10.49
CA GLN A 279 -5.04 -0.85 9.82
C GLN A 279 -5.23 -2.03 10.79
N LEU A 280 -4.65 -1.98 11.98
CA LEU A 280 -4.88 -2.99 13.02
C LEU A 280 -6.37 -3.07 13.41
N GLN A 281 -7.00 -1.92 13.61
CA GLN A 281 -8.42 -1.83 13.93
C GLN A 281 -9.29 -2.45 12.82
N SER A 282 -8.99 -2.18 11.56
CA SER A 282 -9.70 -2.81 10.43
C SER A 282 -9.51 -4.33 10.34
N LEU A 283 -8.43 -4.86 10.94
CA LEU A 283 -8.17 -6.30 11.07
C LEU A 283 -8.72 -6.91 12.37
N GLY A 284 -9.49 -6.14 13.15
CA GLY A 284 -10.05 -6.60 14.41
C GLY A 284 -9.05 -6.68 15.56
N VAL A 285 -7.86 -6.10 15.42
CA VAL A 285 -6.84 -5.99 16.47
C VAL A 285 -6.97 -4.63 17.16
N ALA A 286 -7.17 -4.63 18.48
CA ALA A 286 -7.30 -3.40 19.25
C ALA A 286 -5.98 -2.60 19.23
N ALA A 287 -6.08 -1.32 18.90
CA ALA A 287 -4.96 -0.37 18.77
C ALA A 287 -5.45 1.05 19.11
N PRO A 288 -4.55 2.00 19.47
CA PRO A 288 -4.93 3.36 19.86
C PRO A 288 -5.79 4.08 18.83
N LEU A 289 -6.77 4.86 19.30
CA LEU A 289 -7.60 5.72 18.46
C LEU A 289 -6.96 7.08 18.32
N ILE A 290 -6.59 7.46 17.10
CA ILE A 290 -5.92 8.72 16.83
C ILE A 290 -6.95 9.86 16.77
N ASP A 291 -6.75 10.90 17.57
CA ASP A 291 -7.56 12.12 17.55
C ASP A 291 -6.97 13.13 16.56
N CYS A 292 -5.71 13.54 16.73
CA CYS A 292 -5.10 14.48 15.82
C CYS A 292 -3.57 14.33 15.70
N PHE A 293 -3.04 14.83 14.57
CA PHE A 293 -1.60 15.04 14.40
C PHE A 293 -1.18 16.37 15.01
N VAL A 294 0.01 16.39 15.60
CA VAL A 294 0.64 17.61 16.14
C VAL A 294 1.94 17.86 15.38
N ARG A 295 2.17 19.09 14.98
CA ARG A 295 3.41 19.54 14.40
C ARG A 295 3.97 20.74 15.17
N VAL A 296 5.22 20.70 15.56
CA VAL A 296 5.94 21.79 16.24
C VAL A 296 7.19 22.14 15.44
N PRO A 297 7.06 22.99 14.39
CA PRO A 297 8.17 23.26 13.47
C PRO A 297 9.42 23.82 14.16
N ALA A 298 9.24 24.76 15.09
CA ALA A 298 10.31 25.40 15.83
C ALA A 298 11.13 24.44 16.72
N ALA A 299 10.55 23.30 17.11
CA ALA A 299 11.22 22.24 17.87
C ALA A 299 11.61 21.04 17.00
N LYS A 300 11.32 21.05 15.70
CA LYS A 300 11.50 19.92 14.76
C LYS A 300 10.86 18.63 15.27
N LEU A 301 9.67 18.77 15.93
CA LEU A 301 8.87 17.65 16.45
C LEU A 301 7.63 17.45 15.60
N ASP A 302 7.29 16.20 15.38
CA ASP A 302 5.97 15.74 14.94
C ASP A 302 5.39 14.88 16.06
N GLY A 303 4.07 14.89 16.24
CA GLY A 303 3.42 14.10 17.28
C GLY A 303 2.02 13.65 16.87
N ILE A 304 1.43 12.90 17.76
CA ILE A 304 0.05 12.46 17.69
C ILE A 304 -0.61 12.60 19.06
N ILE A 305 -1.88 13.01 19.07
CA ILE A 305 -2.75 12.87 20.23
C ILE A 305 -3.68 11.70 19.95
N TYR A 306 -3.83 10.80 20.92
CA TYR A 306 -4.64 9.60 20.78
C TYR A 306 -5.28 9.21 22.11
N ARG A 307 -6.41 8.51 22.03
CA ARG A 307 -7.05 7.90 23.21
C ARG A 307 -6.26 6.68 23.61
N PRO A 308 -5.78 6.59 24.87
CA PRO A 308 -5.14 5.39 25.36
C PRO A 308 -6.15 4.24 25.42
N LEU A 309 -5.65 3.02 25.26
CA LEU A 309 -6.44 1.83 25.50
C LEU A 309 -6.45 1.53 26.99
N PRO A 310 -7.61 1.15 27.57
CA PRO A 310 -7.66 0.72 28.96
C PRO A 310 -6.97 -0.63 29.14
N GLY A 311 -6.30 -0.82 30.27
CA GLY A 311 -5.65 -2.08 30.61
C GLY A 311 -4.22 -1.90 31.05
N ASP A 312 -3.56 -3.01 31.33
CA ASP A 312 -2.17 -3.04 31.78
C ASP A 312 -1.30 -3.81 30.79
N THR A 313 -0.01 -3.48 30.71
CA THR A 313 0.91 -4.22 29.86
C THR A 313 1.08 -5.66 30.36
N LEU A 314 1.24 -6.60 29.44
CA LEU A 314 1.47 -8.00 29.83
C LEU A 314 2.67 -8.13 30.77
N ARG A 315 3.71 -7.32 30.59
CA ARG A 315 4.88 -7.33 31.46
C ARG A 315 4.52 -6.95 32.90
N ASN A 316 3.79 -5.86 33.13
CA ASN A 316 3.39 -5.42 34.45
C ASN A 316 2.42 -6.43 35.08
N ARG A 317 1.43 -6.87 34.30
CA ARG A 317 0.43 -7.82 34.73
C ARG A 317 1.07 -9.14 35.17
N TRP A 318 1.99 -9.71 34.40
CA TRP A 318 2.61 -11.00 34.73
C TRP A 318 3.54 -10.94 35.93
N ARG A 319 4.06 -9.77 36.28
CA ARG A 319 4.80 -9.56 37.52
C ARG A 319 3.92 -9.74 38.76
N SER A 320 2.63 -9.43 38.67
CA SER A 320 1.66 -9.50 39.77
C SER A 320 0.89 -10.81 39.83
N LEU A 321 0.91 -11.63 38.78
CA LEU A 321 0.17 -12.87 38.70
C LEU A 321 0.92 -14.05 39.29
N GLY A 322 0.17 -15.01 39.88
CA GLY A 322 0.64 -16.34 40.18
C GLY A 322 1.05 -17.13 38.94
N ASP A 323 1.68 -18.28 39.14
CA ASP A 323 2.27 -19.07 38.05
C ASP A 323 1.19 -19.67 37.12
N GLU A 324 0.10 -20.19 37.68
CA GLU A 324 -1.02 -20.78 36.93
C GLU A 324 -1.76 -19.73 36.10
N GLU A 325 -2.06 -18.56 36.70
CA GLU A 325 -2.73 -17.45 35.98
C GLU A 325 -1.85 -16.89 34.86
N ARG A 326 -0.54 -16.83 35.09
CA ARG A 326 0.44 -16.40 34.09
C ARG A 326 0.52 -17.39 32.94
N GLU A 327 0.47 -18.69 33.22
CA GLU A 327 0.47 -19.73 32.18
C GLU A 327 -0.72 -19.58 31.24
N GLU A 328 -1.93 -19.32 31.76
CA GLU A 328 -3.12 -19.10 30.93
C GLU A 328 -3.02 -17.81 30.11
N ASP A 329 -2.55 -16.70 30.70
CA ASP A 329 -2.29 -15.46 29.99
C ASP A 329 -1.26 -15.67 28.85
N ILE A 330 -0.22 -16.49 29.08
CA ILE A 330 0.81 -16.81 28.07
C ILE A 330 0.22 -17.66 26.94
N ARG A 331 -0.67 -18.58 27.24
CA ARG A 331 -1.40 -19.37 26.25
C ARG A 331 -2.25 -18.45 25.37
N GLN A 332 -3.00 -17.53 25.98
CA GLN A 332 -3.78 -16.51 25.27
C GLN A 332 -2.90 -15.61 24.42
N PHE A 333 -1.73 -15.19 24.92
CA PHE A 333 -0.76 -14.43 24.15
C PHE A 333 -0.22 -15.24 22.96
N GLY A 334 -0.01 -16.54 23.12
CA GLY A 334 0.35 -17.45 22.02
C GLY A 334 -0.68 -17.43 20.89
N THR A 335 -1.98 -17.54 21.24
CA THR A 335 -3.08 -17.43 20.28
C THR A 335 -3.09 -16.08 19.56
N PHE A 336 -2.88 -14.99 20.31
CA PHE A 336 -2.80 -13.63 19.76
C PHE A 336 -1.59 -13.45 18.82
N LEU A 337 -0.42 -13.95 19.21
CA LEU A 337 0.78 -13.95 18.37
C LEU A 337 0.55 -14.71 17.05
N GLY A 338 -0.11 -15.85 17.13
CA GLY A 338 -0.54 -16.64 15.97
C GLY A 338 -1.46 -15.84 15.06
N GLN A 339 -2.45 -15.15 15.62
CA GLN A 339 -3.36 -14.27 14.90
C GLN A 339 -2.60 -13.16 14.19
N LEU A 340 -1.70 -12.45 14.86
CA LEU A 340 -0.89 -11.38 14.26
C LEU A 340 -0.07 -11.92 13.08
N HIS A 341 0.55 -13.09 13.21
CA HIS A 341 1.32 -13.71 12.14
C HIS A 341 0.48 -14.11 10.93
N GLN A 342 -0.74 -14.61 11.15
CA GLN A 342 -1.69 -14.93 10.07
C GLN A 342 -2.21 -13.67 9.37
N LEU A 343 -2.46 -12.60 10.12
CA LEU A 343 -2.86 -11.29 9.59
C LEU A 343 -1.72 -10.55 8.87
N GLY A 344 -0.49 -11.09 8.86
CA GLY A 344 0.65 -10.45 8.21
C GLY A 344 1.27 -9.31 8.99
N VAL A 345 0.99 -9.20 10.29
CA VAL A 345 1.52 -8.14 11.17
C VAL A 345 2.96 -8.48 11.59
N TYR A 346 3.93 -7.74 11.07
CA TYR A 346 5.32 -7.81 11.48
C TYR A 346 5.66 -6.59 12.34
N PHE A 347 5.74 -6.79 13.64
CA PHE A 347 5.98 -5.74 14.63
C PHE A 347 7.41 -5.85 15.18
N ARG A 348 8.30 -4.95 14.74
CA ARG A 348 9.72 -4.95 15.13
C ARG A 348 9.96 -4.63 16.60
N SER A 349 9.05 -3.90 17.21
CA SER A 349 9.08 -3.55 18.64
C SER A 349 8.12 -4.43 19.47
N LEU A 350 7.80 -5.64 19.01
CA LEU A 350 6.97 -6.56 19.78
C LEU A 350 7.74 -7.04 21.00
N HIS A 351 7.27 -6.67 22.16
CA HIS A 351 7.66 -7.17 23.47
C HIS A 351 6.48 -7.02 24.44
N LEU A 352 6.53 -7.66 25.60
CA LEU A 352 5.39 -7.69 26.53
C LEU A 352 4.96 -6.33 27.05
N GLY A 353 5.87 -5.32 27.05
CA GLY A 353 5.52 -3.94 27.37
C GLY A 353 4.73 -3.20 26.28
N ASN A 354 4.61 -3.75 25.06
CA ASN A 354 3.82 -3.19 23.97
C ASN A 354 2.53 -3.97 23.67
N VAL A 355 2.20 -4.93 24.53
CA VAL A 355 0.95 -5.68 24.49
C VAL A 355 0.17 -5.41 25.77
N LEU A 356 -1.07 -4.97 25.63
CA LEU A 356 -1.98 -4.71 26.75
C LEU A 356 -2.97 -5.85 26.91
N MET A 357 -3.27 -6.22 28.17
CA MET A 357 -4.47 -6.93 28.54
C MET A 357 -5.55 -5.92 28.91
N GLN A 358 -6.62 -5.89 28.16
CA GLN A 358 -7.75 -5.00 28.41
C GLN A 358 -8.69 -5.58 29.49
N PRO A 359 -9.52 -4.76 30.17
CA PRO A 359 -10.47 -5.25 31.18
C PRO A 359 -11.47 -6.29 30.68
N ASN A 360 -11.74 -6.31 29.35
CA ASN A 360 -12.60 -7.30 28.70
C ASN A 360 -11.87 -8.60 28.33
N GLY A 361 -10.63 -8.79 28.78
CA GLY A 361 -9.80 -9.96 28.48
C GLY A 361 -9.21 -9.99 27.07
N ARG A 362 -9.37 -8.96 26.25
CA ARG A 362 -8.79 -8.92 24.90
C ARG A 362 -7.40 -8.30 24.91
N LEU A 363 -6.52 -8.86 24.10
CA LEU A 363 -5.18 -8.31 23.89
C LEU A 363 -5.20 -7.18 22.86
N ALA A 364 -4.38 -6.16 23.12
CA ALA A 364 -4.24 -4.96 22.28
C ALA A 364 -2.77 -4.61 22.07
N LEU A 365 -2.48 -3.87 21.01
CA LEU A 365 -1.12 -3.40 20.70
C LEU A 365 -1.00 -1.90 20.95
N ILE A 366 0.11 -1.48 21.55
CA ILE A 366 0.51 -0.08 21.69
C ILE A 366 1.88 0.15 21.03
N ASP A 367 2.27 1.41 20.88
CA ASP A 367 3.53 1.83 20.23
C ASP A 367 3.74 1.28 18.81
N VAL A 368 2.71 1.32 18.02
CA VAL A 368 2.59 0.67 16.71
C VAL A 368 3.34 1.37 15.55
N ALA A 369 4.19 2.36 15.82
CA ALA A 369 4.92 3.09 14.79
C ALA A 369 5.90 2.24 13.98
N ASP A 370 6.48 1.20 14.61
CA ASP A 370 7.53 0.37 14.02
C ASP A 370 7.03 -1.02 13.62
N MET A 371 5.96 -1.04 12.83
CA MET A 371 5.45 -2.28 12.25
C MET A 371 5.17 -2.14 10.76
N THR A 372 5.01 -3.28 10.12
CA THR A 372 4.52 -3.41 8.73
C THR A 372 3.45 -4.49 8.68
N ILE A 373 2.36 -4.23 7.98
CA ILE A 373 1.24 -5.15 7.83
C ILE A 373 1.15 -5.57 6.38
N ALA A 374 1.36 -6.86 6.12
CA ALA A 374 1.28 -7.44 4.78
C ALA A 374 -0.13 -7.97 4.52
N GLN A 375 -0.49 -8.07 3.26
CA GLN A 375 -1.78 -8.65 2.85
C GLN A 375 -1.85 -10.18 2.99
N HIS A 376 -0.77 -10.83 3.38
CA HIS A 376 -0.65 -12.29 3.53
C HIS A 376 0.06 -12.62 4.84
N ALA A 377 -0.12 -13.86 5.31
CA ALA A 377 0.53 -14.36 6.50
C ALA A 377 2.06 -14.17 6.46
N LEU A 378 2.67 -13.92 7.61
CA LEU A 378 4.12 -13.72 7.69
C LEU A 378 4.88 -14.96 7.21
N SER A 379 5.93 -14.71 6.42
CA SER A 379 6.89 -15.75 6.04
C SER A 379 7.62 -16.33 7.27
N PRO A 380 8.13 -17.57 7.20
CA PRO A 380 8.86 -18.19 8.30
C PRO A 380 10.04 -17.33 8.80
N TRP A 381 10.72 -16.63 7.90
CA TRP A 381 11.82 -15.72 8.23
C TRP A 381 11.34 -14.51 9.06
N LYS A 382 10.23 -13.86 8.67
CA LYS A 382 9.67 -12.73 9.42
C LYS A 382 9.15 -13.17 10.79
N ARG A 383 8.48 -14.33 10.89
CA ARG A 383 8.05 -14.92 12.18
C ARG A 383 9.24 -15.13 13.10
N ARG A 384 10.32 -15.71 12.60
CA ARG A 384 11.55 -15.91 13.36
C ARG A 384 12.11 -14.59 13.90
N ARG A 385 12.22 -13.58 13.05
CA ARG A 385 12.77 -12.29 13.42
C ARG A 385 11.90 -11.55 14.44
N ASN A 386 10.59 -11.74 14.36
CA ASN A 386 9.64 -11.20 15.33
C ASN A 386 9.87 -11.79 16.73
N LEU A 387 10.10 -13.10 16.83
CA LEU A 387 10.45 -13.76 18.08
C LEU A 387 11.75 -13.22 18.69
N THR A 388 12.79 -13.01 17.90
CA THR A 388 14.05 -12.41 18.37
C THR A 388 13.85 -11.04 18.98
N HIS A 389 12.95 -10.22 18.41
CA HIS A 389 12.63 -8.92 18.97
C HIS A 389 11.83 -9.02 20.27
N MET A 390 10.91 -9.97 20.37
CA MET A 390 10.09 -10.24 21.55
C MET A 390 10.93 -10.61 22.76
N LEU A 391 12.00 -11.37 22.55
CA LEU A 391 12.87 -11.90 23.60
C LEU A 391 14.03 -10.95 23.98
N ARG A 392 13.94 -9.66 23.60
CA ARG A 392 15.00 -8.67 23.88
C ARG A 392 15.22 -8.43 25.39
N TYR A 393 14.16 -8.50 26.17
CA TYR A 393 14.20 -8.27 27.60
C TYR A 393 14.35 -9.60 28.33
N SER A 394 15.29 -9.69 29.27
CA SER A 394 15.62 -10.91 30.00
C SER A 394 14.39 -11.50 30.73
N GLU A 395 13.60 -10.65 31.37
CA GLU A 395 12.38 -11.04 32.07
C GLU A 395 11.34 -11.64 31.11
N ASP A 396 11.03 -10.96 29.98
CA ASP A 396 10.13 -11.46 28.96
C ASP A 396 10.63 -12.81 28.39
N SER A 397 11.94 -12.90 28.15
CA SER A 397 12.60 -14.13 27.67
C SER A 397 12.45 -15.27 28.66
N HIS A 398 12.68 -15.02 29.95
CA HIS A 398 12.58 -16.04 30.98
C HIS A 398 11.18 -16.68 31.05
N TRP A 399 10.13 -15.88 31.07
CA TRP A 399 8.75 -16.39 31.07
C TRP A 399 8.41 -17.18 29.81
N LEU A 400 8.85 -16.71 28.65
CA LEU A 400 8.45 -17.28 27.36
C LEU A 400 9.32 -18.45 26.88
N THR A 401 10.54 -18.62 27.41
CA THR A 401 11.47 -19.65 26.94
C THR A 401 11.88 -20.67 28.01
N VAL A 402 11.69 -20.36 29.30
CA VAL A 402 12.07 -21.25 30.41
C VAL A 402 10.83 -21.79 31.12
N GLN A 403 9.97 -20.90 31.61
CA GLN A 403 8.83 -21.30 32.46
C GLN A 403 7.65 -21.86 31.66
N HIS A 404 7.16 -21.13 30.64
CA HIS A 404 5.86 -21.40 30.01
C HIS A 404 5.92 -21.58 28.49
N ILE A 405 6.99 -22.17 28.00
CA ILE A 405 7.20 -22.37 26.55
C ILE A 405 6.08 -23.22 25.91
N SER A 406 5.61 -24.24 26.63
CA SER A 406 4.55 -25.13 26.15
C SER A 406 3.19 -24.43 26.05
N ALA A 407 2.87 -23.57 27.03
CA ALA A 407 1.65 -22.77 27.01
C ALA A 407 1.63 -21.81 25.82
N LEU A 408 2.75 -21.08 25.56
CA LEU A 408 2.89 -20.23 24.40
C LEU A 408 2.71 -20.99 23.08
N ALA A 409 3.36 -22.16 22.96
CA ALA A 409 3.29 -23.00 21.77
C ALA A 409 1.88 -23.56 21.54
N SER A 410 1.20 -23.98 22.62
CA SER A 410 -0.18 -24.46 22.58
C SER A 410 -1.12 -23.40 22.05
N GLY A 411 -1.12 -22.18 22.63
CA GLY A 411 -1.94 -21.09 22.14
C GLY A 411 -1.61 -20.69 20.69
N TYR A 412 -0.33 -20.72 20.31
CA TYR A 412 0.08 -20.43 18.93
C TYR A 412 -0.46 -21.46 17.93
N ALA A 413 -0.59 -22.74 18.37
CA ALA A 413 -1.15 -23.80 17.54
C ALA A 413 -2.61 -23.56 17.14
N ASP A 414 -3.40 -22.89 17.98
CA ASP A 414 -4.82 -22.58 17.73
C ASP A 414 -5.01 -21.78 16.42
N ARG A 415 -4.04 -20.96 16.05
CA ARG A 415 -4.11 -20.10 14.86
C ARG A 415 -3.19 -20.53 13.73
N CYS A 416 -2.07 -21.16 14.03
CA CYS A 416 -1.05 -21.50 13.05
C CYS A 416 -0.88 -23.01 12.80
N GLY A 417 -1.59 -23.84 13.57
CA GLY A 417 -1.51 -25.29 13.51
C GLY A 417 -0.29 -25.88 14.21
N GLN A 418 -0.37 -27.18 14.57
CA GLN A 418 0.65 -27.90 15.31
C GLN A 418 2.06 -27.89 14.67
N PRO A 419 2.20 -28.03 13.33
CA PRO A 419 3.54 -28.01 12.72
C PRO A 419 4.26 -26.66 12.91
N ALA A 420 3.52 -25.55 12.90
CA ALA A 420 4.09 -24.22 13.11
C ALA A 420 4.42 -23.98 14.59
N ALA A 421 3.59 -24.48 15.50
CA ALA A 421 3.81 -24.40 16.94
C ALA A 421 5.05 -25.19 17.36
N ARG A 422 5.25 -26.41 16.88
CA ARG A 422 6.47 -27.20 17.12
C ARG A 422 7.73 -26.48 16.66
N LYS A 423 7.70 -25.83 15.50
CA LYS A 423 8.82 -25.01 15.01
C LYS A 423 9.06 -23.77 15.88
N LEU A 424 8.02 -23.16 16.42
CA LEU A 424 8.12 -22.07 17.37
C LEU A 424 8.82 -22.55 18.65
N GLU A 425 8.31 -23.60 19.26
CA GLU A 425 8.83 -24.17 20.49
C GLU A 425 10.30 -24.59 20.38
N GLN A 426 10.65 -25.32 19.33
CA GLN A 426 12.01 -25.76 19.07
C GLN A 426 12.98 -24.57 18.99
N ARG A 427 12.54 -23.45 18.38
CA ARG A 427 13.34 -22.23 18.31
C ARG A 427 13.52 -21.53 19.63
N LEU A 428 12.44 -21.43 20.43
CA LEU A 428 12.50 -20.81 21.73
C LEU A 428 13.48 -21.58 22.64
N ARG A 429 13.46 -22.92 22.59
CA ARG A 429 14.44 -23.77 23.31
C ARG A 429 15.87 -23.53 22.84
N THR A 430 16.11 -23.35 21.53
CA THR A 430 17.45 -23.03 20.99
C THR A 430 17.96 -21.67 21.50
N ILE A 431 17.08 -20.68 21.61
CA ILE A 431 17.45 -19.33 22.10
C ILE A 431 17.78 -19.37 23.59
N SER A 432 17.01 -20.13 24.41
CA SER A 432 17.27 -20.26 25.84
C SER A 432 18.65 -20.88 26.13
N HIS A 433 19.05 -21.90 25.37
CA HIS A 433 20.35 -22.54 25.50
C HIS A 433 21.54 -21.67 25.02
N SER A 434 21.32 -20.67 24.20
CA SER A 434 22.37 -19.77 23.73
C SER A 434 22.55 -18.52 24.63
N ALA A 435 21.64 -18.31 25.57
CA ALA A 435 21.65 -17.21 26.53
C ALA A 435 22.08 -17.61 27.96
N SER A 436 22.18 -18.91 28.21
CA SER A 436 22.81 -19.52 29.39
C SER A 436 24.30 -19.75 29.13
#